data_3f431168a9bebed866597c7f7b864fb3
#
_entry.id   3f431168a9bebed866597c7f7b864fb3
#
_cell.length_a   1.000
_cell.length_b   1.000
_cell.length_c   1.000
_cell.angle_alpha   90.00
_cell.angle_beta   90.00
_cell.angle_gamma   90.00
#
_symmetry.space_group_name_H-M   'P 1'
#
loop_
_entity.id
_entity.type
_entity.pdbx_description
1 polymer ?
#
loop_
_entity_poly.entity_id
_entity_poly.type
_entity_poly.pdbx_seq_one_letter_code
_entity_poly.pdbx_strand_id
1 'polypeptide(L)'
;LEQAVGADKDEAIFPNGKHLKIKLPKFVEDGQTIRLKGQGEPLMGGTAGDALVTIHFKTHPRFRLEGRDVHVDLPVELADAVLGGKQEVETLDGRIAVKIPAWSSSDRVLRLKEKGLPLKAGGRGDIYVHVRIMLPEGGDKELEEFLQKRKVA
;
A
#
# COMPACT_ATOMS: atom_id res chain seq x y z
N LEU A 1 -6.51 1.54 -0.81
CA LEU A 1 -5.48 1.48 -1.86
C LEU A 1 -5.63 0.27 -2.78
N GLU A 2 -5.92 -0.89 -2.23
CA GLU A 2 -6.16 -2.12 -3.00
C GLU A 2 -7.33 -1.95 -3.96
N GLN A 3 -8.37 -1.24 -3.53
CA GLN A 3 -9.52 -0.89 -4.38
C GLN A 3 -9.13 0.00 -5.56
N ALA A 4 -8.14 0.87 -5.39
CA ALA A 4 -7.66 1.74 -6.46
C ALA A 4 -6.93 0.97 -7.58
N VAL A 5 -6.51 -0.26 -7.32
CA VAL A 5 -5.82 -1.12 -8.29
C VAL A 5 -6.76 -2.16 -8.90
N GLY A 6 -7.55 -2.84 -8.07
CA GLY A 6 -8.30 -4.03 -8.46
C GLY A 6 -9.81 -3.85 -8.63
N ALA A 7 -10.42 -2.84 -8.02
CA ALA A 7 -11.86 -2.61 -8.09
C ALA A 7 -12.19 -1.41 -8.99
N ASP A 8 -13.09 -1.61 -9.96
CA ASP A 8 -13.63 -0.54 -10.78
C ASP A 8 -14.94 0.03 -10.23
N LYS A 9 -15.47 -0.53 -9.17
CA LYS A 9 -16.72 -0.09 -8.54
C LYS A 9 -16.62 -0.05 -7.04
N ASP A 10 -17.23 0.94 -6.44
CA ASP A 10 -17.42 1.06 -5.00
C ASP A 10 -18.84 1.58 -4.72
N GLU A 11 -19.25 1.59 -3.47
CA GLU A 11 -20.59 1.99 -3.06
C GLU A 11 -20.56 3.33 -2.35
N ALA A 12 -21.44 4.25 -2.76
CA ALA A 12 -21.67 5.51 -2.05
C ALA A 12 -22.98 5.43 -1.27
N ILE A 13 -22.95 5.90 -0.01
CA ILE A 13 -24.12 5.99 0.86
C ILE A 13 -24.52 7.45 0.99
N PHE A 14 -25.77 7.77 0.61
CA PHE A 14 -26.29 9.13 0.69
C PHE A 14 -26.98 9.40 2.02
N PRO A 15 -27.12 10.69 2.44
CA PRO A 15 -27.78 11.05 3.69
C PRO A 15 -29.22 10.54 3.83
N ASN A 16 -29.91 10.30 2.70
CA ASN A 16 -31.26 9.73 2.69
C ASN A 16 -31.28 8.20 2.84
N GLY A 17 -30.14 7.56 3.09
CA GLY A 17 -30.01 6.11 3.23
C GLY A 17 -29.88 5.36 1.91
N LYS A 18 -29.91 6.04 0.77
CA LYS A 18 -29.76 5.43 -0.55
C LYS A 18 -28.33 4.96 -0.77
N HIS A 19 -28.18 3.71 -1.23
CA HIS A 19 -26.89 3.15 -1.63
C HIS A 19 -26.78 3.16 -3.16
N LEU A 20 -25.65 3.62 -3.67
CA LEU A 20 -25.40 3.67 -5.11
C LEU A 20 -23.99 3.14 -5.38
N LYS A 21 -23.90 2.15 -6.27
CA LYS A 21 -22.63 1.68 -6.77
C LYS A 21 -22.05 2.68 -7.76
N ILE A 22 -20.83 3.13 -7.49
CA ILE A 22 -20.11 4.06 -8.38
C ILE A 22 -18.96 3.35 -9.05
N LYS A 23 -18.76 3.67 -10.33
CA LYS A 23 -17.58 3.19 -11.07
C LYS A 23 -16.43 4.13 -10.77
N LEU A 24 -15.35 3.57 -10.21
CA LEU A 24 -14.13 4.33 -9.96
C LEU A 24 -13.35 4.51 -11.28
N PRO A 25 -12.80 5.71 -11.53
CA PRO A 25 -11.89 5.91 -12.66
C PRO A 25 -10.66 5.02 -12.52
N LYS A 26 -10.15 4.53 -13.65
CA LYS A 26 -8.97 3.65 -13.68
C LYS A 26 -7.74 4.27 -13.01
N PHE A 27 -7.62 5.60 -13.10
CA PHE A 27 -6.49 6.35 -12.54
C PHE A 27 -6.94 7.29 -11.42
N VAL A 28 -7.82 6.77 -10.54
CA VAL A 28 -8.34 7.56 -9.43
C VAL A 28 -7.22 8.06 -8.52
N GLU A 29 -7.31 9.34 -8.15
CA GLU A 29 -6.36 10.00 -7.23
C GLU A 29 -7.05 10.39 -5.94
N ASP A 30 -6.28 10.49 -4.86
CA ASP A 30 -6.78 10.98 -3.59
C ASP A 30 -7.24 12.44 -3.74
N GLY A 31 -8.43 12.72 -3.26
CA GLY A 31 -9.05 14.04 -3.42
C GLY A 31 -9.77 14.27 -4.74
N GLN A 32 -9.79 13.30 -5.65
CA GLN A 32 -10.50 13.42 -6.91
C GLN A 32 -12.01 13.45 -6.69
N THR A 33 -12.70 14.37 -7.38
CA THR A 33 -14.15 14.51 -7.31
C THR A 33 -14.81 13.90 -8.55
N ILE A 34 -15.84 13.09 -8.31
CA ILE A 34 -16.66 12.47 -9.35
C ILE A 34 -18.06 13.06 -9.27
N ARG A 35 -18.61 13.43 -10.43
CA ARG A 35 -19.98 13.95 -10.56
C ARG A 35 -20.95 12.81 -10.88
N LEU A 36 -22.00 12.67 -10.06
CA LEU A 36 -23.08 11.72 -10.30
C LEU A 36 -24.34 12.50 -10.72
N LYS A 37 -24.69 12.42 -12.00
CA LYS A 37 -25.84 13.14 -12.53
C LYS A 37 -27.15 12.64 -11.95
N GLY A 38 -28.01 13.60 -11.57
CA GLY A 38 -29.35 13.31 -11.07
C GLY A 38 -29.43 12.61 -9.72
N GLN A 39 -28.32 12.49 -8.99
CA GLN A 39 -28.25 11.82 -7.70
C GLN A 39 -28.14 12.77 -6.50
N GLY A 40 -28.19 14.07 -6.75
CA GLY A 40 -28.17 15.08 -5.69
C GLY A 40 -29.55 15.28 -5.05
N GLU A 41 -29.67 16.30 -4.19
CA GLU A 41 -30.94 16.64 -3.57
C GLU A 41 -31.94 17.14 -4.60
N PRO A 42 -33.26 16.81 -4.45
CA PRO A 42 -34.29 17.34 -5.33
C PRO A 42 -34.36 18.86 -5.26
N LEU A 43 -34.34 19.52 -6.41
CA LEU A 43 -34.59 20.95 -6.53
C LEU A 43 -36.09 21.25 -6.48
N MET A 44 -36.47 22.47 -6.06
CA MET A 44 -37.86 22.92 -6.18
C MET A 44 -38.30 22.83 -7.64
N GLY A 45 -39.30 21.99 -7.93
CA GLY A 45 -39.76 21.71 -9.28
C GLY A 45 -39.59 20.27 -9.72
N GLY A 46 -39.06 19.39 -8.86
CA GLY A 46 -39.04 17.93 -9.06
C GLY A 46 -37.86 17.35 -9.80
N THR A 47 -36.87 18.15 -10.22
CA THR A 47 -35.65 17.65 -10.86
C THR A 47 -34.52 17.54 -9.84
N ALA A 48 -33.93 16.34 -9.70
CA ALA A 48 -32.79 16.16 -8.83
C ALA A 48 -31.52 16.81 -9.44
N GLY A 49 -30.74 17.49 -8.60
CA GLY A 49 -29.42 18.00 -8.97
C GLY A 49 -28.40 16.85 -9.10
N ASP A 50 -27.15 17.21 -9.32
CA ASP A 50 -26.05 16.24 -9.36
C ASP A 50 -25.40 16.09 -8.00
N ALA A 51 -24.86 14.91 -7.69
CA ALA A 51 -24.03 14.67 -6.52
C ALA A 51 -22.56 14.73 -6.90
N LEU A 52 -21.76 15.41 -6.07
CA LEU A 52 -20.31 15.42 -6.19
C LEU A 52 -19.73 14.52 -5.11
N VAL A 53 -18.96 13.51 -5.53
CA VAL A 53 -18.33 12.54 -4.63
C VAL A 53 -16.82 12.74 -4.69
N THR A 54 -16.23 13.11 -3.56
CA THR A 54 -14.79 13.23 -3.42
C THR A 54 -14.21 11.94 -2.88
N ILE A 55 -13.24 11.39 -3.57
CA ILE A 55 -12.60 10.13 -3.21
C ILE A 55 -11.41 10.42 -2.31
N HIS A 56 -11.39 9.82 -1.13
CA HIS A 56 -10.25 9.88 -0.23
C HIS A 56 -9.69 8.49 -0.01
N PHE A 57 -8.37 8.35 -0.15
CA PHE A 57 -7.68 7.12 0.19
C PHE A 57 -7.50 7.05 1.71
N LYS A 58 -8.00 5.99 2.32
CA LYS A 58 -7.73 5.74 3.73
C LYS A 58 -6.25 5.44 3.93
N THR A 59 -5.70 5.95 5.04
CA THR A 59 -4.36 5.56 5.49
C THR A 59 -4.33 4.04 5.68
N HIS A 60 -3.45 3.38 4.95
CA HIS A 60 -3.30 1.93 5.04
C HIS A 60 -2.27 1.59 6.12
N PRO A 61 -2.50 0.56 6.98
CA PRO A 61 -1.56 0.21 8.05
C PRO A 61 -0.21 -0.29 7.54
N ARG A 62 -0.14 -0.80 6.32
CA ARG A 62 1.09 -1.37 5.73
C ARG A 62 1.67 -0.56 4.59
N PHE A 63 0.84 0.16 3.84
CA PHE A 63 1.28 0.86 2.64
C PHE A 63 1.25 2.37 2.84
N ARG A 64 2.32 3.04 2.40
CA ARG A 64 2.40 4.50 2.33
C ARG A 64 2.50 4.91 0.88
N LEU A 65 1.76 5.95 0.49
CA LEU A 65 1.78 6.48 -0.87
C LEU A 65 2.75 7.64 -0.99
N GLU A 66 3.48 7.65 -2.09
CA GLU A 66 4.26 8.79 -2.55
C GLU A 66 4.02 8.95 -4.06
N GLY A 67 3.07 9.84 -4.42
CA GLY A 67 2.58 9.92 -5.79
C GLY A 67 1.86 8.63 -6.21
N ARG A 68 2.37 7.96 -7.23
CA ARG A 68 1.86 6.65 -7.69
C ARG A 68 2.71 5.48 -7.19
N ASP A 69 3.77 5.76 -6.48
CA ASP A 69 4.61 4.75 -5.86
C ASP A 69 4.09 4.41 -4.47
N VAL A 70 4.34 3.18 -4.07
CA VAL A 70 3.89 2.65 -2.78
C VAL A 70 5.12 2.22 -1.98
N HIS A 71 5.17 2.60 -0.72
CA HIS A 71 6.22 2.18 0.20
C HIS A 71 5.66 1.20 1.22
N VAL A 72 6.37 0.12 1.47
CA VAL A 72 6.00 -0.90 2.44
C VAL A 72 7.21 -1.30 3.27
N ASP A 73 7.02 -1.47 4.57
CA ASP A 73 8.06 -2.00 5.45
C ASP A 73 7.98 -3.53 5.48
N LEU A 74 9.11 -4.19 5.34
CA LEU A 74 9.24 -5.64 5.42
C LEU A 74 10.08 -6.00 6.65
N PRO A 75 9.47 -6.50 7.72
CA PRO A 75 10.23 -7.00 8.85
C PRO A 75 10.96 -8.28 8.46
N VAL A 76 12.25 -8.33 8.71
CA VAL A 76 13.15 -9.44 8.38
C VAL A 76 13.92 -9.82 9.64
N GLU A 77 13.95 -11.09 9.97
CA GLU A 77 14.76 -11.56 11.09
C GLU A 77 16.24 -11.33 10.81
N LEU A 78 17.01 -11.10 11.87
CA LEU A 78 18.45 -10.83 11.75
C LEU A 78 19.18 -11.92 10.96
N ALA A 79 18.87 -13.18 11.20
CA ALA A 79 19.47 -14.28 10.47
C ALA A 79 19.20 -14.20 8.96
N ASP A 80 17.98 -13.89 8.56
CA ASP A 80 17.60 -13.76 7.16
C ASP A 80 18.24 -12.53 6.50
N ALA A 81 18.41 -11.46 7.24
CA ALA A 81 19.10 -10.27 6.75
C ALA A 81 20.59 -10.50 6.50
N VAL A 82 21.23 -11.31 7.34
CA VAL A 82 22.66 -11.66 7.22
C VAL A 82 22.89 -12.70 6.12
N LEU A 83 22.11 -13.76 6.14
CA LEU A 83 22.29 -14.90 5.23
C LEU A 83 21.64 -14.68 3.85
N GLY A 84 20.66 -13.81 3.78
CA GLY A 84 19.83 -13.64 2.61
C GLY A 84 18.79 -14.75 2.47
N GLY A 85 17.91 -14.63 1.50
CA GLY A 85 16.90 -15.64 1.24
C GLY A 85 15.67 -15.02 0.58
N LYS A 86 14.63 -15.81 0.42
CA LYS A 86 13.36 -15.36 -0.12
C LYS A 86 12.41 -14.99 1.01
N GLN A 87 11.76 -13.84 0.89
CA GLN A 87 10.73 -13.37 1.80
C GLN A 87 9.45 -13.07 1.02
N GLU A 88 8.30 -13.32 1.61
CA GLU A 88 7.02 -12.94 1.01
C GLU A 88 6.70 -11.50 1.39
N VAL A 89 6.34 -10.71 0.39
CA VAL A 89 5.91 -9.32 0.55
C VAL A 89 4.48 -9.21 0.08
N GLU A 90 3.62 -8.61 0.91
CA GLU A 90 2.28 -8.26 0.46
C GLU A 90 2.32 -7.05 -0.45
N THR A 91 1.72 -7.19 -1.63
CA THR A 91 1.53 -6.10 -2.58
C THR A 91 0.05 -5.76 -2.70
N LEU A 92 -0.28 -4.74 -3.48
CA LEU A 92 -1.67 -4.39 -3.76
C LEU A 92 -2.42 -5.49 -4.50
N ASP A 93 -1.71 -6.37 -5.20
CA ASP A 93 -2.27 -7.49 -5.99
C ASP A 93 -2.15 -8.85 -5.31
N GLY A 94 -1.65 -8.91 -4.08
CA GLY A 94 -1.40 -10.15 -3.35
C GLY A 94 0.05 -10.29 -2.91
N ARG A 95 0.45 -11.49 -2.54
CA ARG A 95 1.80 -11.78 -2.05
C ARG A 95 2.72 -12.18 -3.19
N ILE A 96 3.93 -11.67 -3.16
CA ILE A 96 5.01 -12.09 -4.06
C ILE A 96 6.27 -12.43 -3.26
N ALA A 97 7.05 -13.37 -3.77
CA ALA A 97 8.34 -13.71 -3.19
C ALA A 97 9.42 -12.75 -3.69
N VAL A 98 10.18 -12.19 -2.76
CA VAL A 98 11.28 -11.26 -3.05
C VAL A 98 12.57 -11.84 -2.47
N LYS A 99 13.62 -11.80 -3.27
CA LYS A 99 14.96 -12.22 -2.81
C LYS A 99 15.60 -11.10 -2.02
N ILE A 100 15.90 -11.37 -0.75
CA ILE A 100 16.65 -10.46 0.11
C ILE A 100 18.14 -10.81 -0.04
N PRO A 101 18.97 -9.87 -0.52
CA PRO A 101 20.41 -10.11 -0.60
C PRO A 101 21.03 -10.32 0.78
N ALA A 102 22.08 -11.14 0.85
CA ALA A 102 22.84 -11.30 2.08
C ALA A 102 23.40 -9.95 2.55
N TRP A 103 23.54 -9.79 3.87
CA TRP A 103 24.03 -8.56 4.47
C TRP A 103 23.17 -7.32 4.19
N SER A 104 21.88 -7.50 4.08
CA SER A 104 20.94 -6.41 3.94
C SER A 104 20.75 -5.67 5.27
N SER A 105 20.89 -4.34 5.26
CA SER A 105 20.67 -3.51 6.44
C SER A 105 19.27 -2.89 6.44
N SER A 106 18.88 -2.26 7.55
CA SER A 106 17.56 -1.64 7.69
C SER A 106 17.33 -0.41 6.81
N ASP A 107 18.34 0.11 6.17
CA ASP A 107 18.23 1.20 5.21
C ASP A 107 18.15 0.71 3.76
N ARG A 108 18.18 -0.61 3.56
CA ARG A 108 18.06 -1.18 2.23
C ARG A 108 16.64 -1.07 1.71
N VAL A 109 16.53 -0.63 0.47
CA VAL A 109 15.25 -0.49 -0.22
C VAL A 109 15.28 -1.36 -1.48
N LEU A 110 14.29 -2.23 -1.63
CA LEU A 110 14.12 -3.06 -2.81
C LEU A 110 12.98 -2.52 -3.66
N ARG A 111 13.23 -2.32 -4.94
CA ARG A 111 12.24 -1.80 -5.88
C ARG A 111 11.51 -2.94 -6.59
N LEU A 112 10.18 -2.93 -6.53
CA LEU A 112 9.33 -3.83 -7.31
C LEU A 112 8.66 -3.02 -8.40
N LYS A 113 9.12 -3.19 -9.62
CA LYS A 113 8.64 -2.43 -10.79
C LYS A 113 7.18 -2.75 -11.10
N GLU A 114 6.41 -1.71 -11.44
CA GLU A 114 5.03 -1.81 -11.90
C GLU A 114 4.05 -2.48 -10.92
N LYS A 115 4.30 -2.36 -9.62
CA LYS A 115 3.43 -2.89 -8.56
C LYS A 115 2.70 -1.80 -7.76
N GLY A 116 2.94 -0.53 -8.07
CA GLY A 116 2.27 0.61 -7.46
C GLY A 116 0.89 0.90 -8.07
N LEU A 117 0.46 2.14 -8.00
CA LEU A 117 -0.83 2.57 -8.55
C LEU A 117 -0.77 2.73 -10.07
N PRO A 118 -1.91 2.57 -10.78
CA PRO A 118 -1.95 2.77 -12.23
C PRO A 118 -1.55 4.18 -12.67
N LEU A 119 -0.83 4.27 -13.78
CA LEU A 119 -0.41 5.52 -14.40
C LEU A 119 -1.30 5.88 -15.58
N LYS A 120 -1.58 7.17 -15.80
CA LYS A 120 -2.36 7.65 -16.96
C LYS A 120 -1.68 7.33 -18.28
N ALA A 121 -0.36 7.36 -18.32
CA ALA A 121 0.44 7.04 -19.51
C ALA A 121 0.53 5.55 -19.83
N GLY A 122 -0.10 4.71 -19.04
CA GLY A 122 0.00 3.24 -19.11
C GLY A 122 0.99 2.70 -18.09
N GLY A 123 0.84 1.42 -17.76
CA GLY A 123 1.65 0.79 -16.70
C GLY A 123 1.21 1.23 -15.31
N ARG A 124 2.10 1.02 -14.35
CA ARG A 124 1.87 1.31 -12.94
C ARG A 124 3.12 1.94 -12.32
N GLY A 125 2.96 2.65 -11.20
CA GLY A 125 4.08 3.05 -10.36
C GLY A 125 4.76 1.83 -9.74
N ASP A 126 5.74 2.06 -8.88
CA ASP A 126 6.54 0.99 -8.27
C ASP A 126 6.19 0.81 -6.81
N ILE A 127 6.57 -0.36 -6.24
CA ILE A 127 6.59 -0.56 -4.80
C ILE A 127 8.05 -0.52 -4.34
N TYR A 128 8.31 0.25 -3.28
CA TYR A 128 9.59 0.29 -2.60
C TYR A 128 9.46 -0.45 -1.28
N VAL A 129 10.20 -1.56 -1.16
CA VAL A 129 10.20 -2.42 0.03
C VAL A 129 11.35 -1.99 0.92
N HIS A 130 11.03 -1.49 2.09
CA HIS A 130 12.02 -1.08 3.09
C HIS A 130 12.29 -2.24 4.05
N VAL A 131 13.51 -2.74 4.03
CA VAL A 131 13.92 -3.81 4.95
C VAL A 131 14.01 -3.26 6.36
N ARG A 132 13.37 -3.93 7.32
CA ARG A 132 13.43 -3.62 8.74
C ARG A 132 13.98 -4.84 9.49
N ILE A 133 15.20 -4.76 9.98
CA ILE A 133 15.80 -5.87 10.71
C ILE A 133 15.16 -5.97 12.09
N MET A 134 14.64 -7.14 12.41
CA MET A 134 14.04 -7.44 13.70
C MET A 134 14.96 -8.36 14.47
N LEU A 135 15.25 -7.99 15.72
CA LEU A 135 16.04 -8.82 16.62
C LEU A 135 15.17 -9.96 17.16
N PRO A 136 15.78 -11.09 17.55
CA PRO A 136 15.03 -12.18 18.17
C PRO A 136 14.22 -11.72 19.36
N GLU A 137 12.95 -12.08 19.41
CA GLU A 137 12.07 -11.78 20.53
C GLU A 137 12.53 -12.53 21.76
N GLY A 138 12.71 -11.83 22.89
CA GLY A 138 13.22 -12.43 24.12
C GLY A 138 14.73 -12.59 24.19
N GLY A 139 15.44 -12.21 23.13
CA GLY A 139 16.90 -12.31 23.05
C GLY A 139 17.41 -13.68 22.60
N ASP A 140 18.72 -13.80 22.46
CA ASP A 140 19.42 -15.02 22.03
C ASP A 140 20.80 -15.03 22.71
N LYS A 141 21.00 -15.95 23.63
CA LYS A 141 22.26 -16.02 24.41
C LYS A 141 23.46 -16.36 23.54
N GLU A 142 23.34 -17.27 22.60
CA GLU A 142 24.43 -17.64 21.69
C GLU A 142 24.88 -16.47 20.85
N LEU A 143 23.93 -15.72 20.33
CA LEU A 143 24.21 -14.50 19.58
C LEU A 143 24.87 -13.44 20.45
N GLU A 144 24.37 -13.25 21.66
CA GLU A 144 24.94 -12.30 22.62
C GLU A 144 26.39 -12.64 22.96
N GLU A 145 26.68 -13.89 23.27
CA GLU A 145 28.05 -14.36 23.57
C GLU A 145 28.98 -14.18 22.37
N PHE A 146 28.52 -14.49 21.19
CA PHE A 146 29.27 -14.32 19.95
C PHE A 146 29.64 -12.84 19.74
N LEU A 147 28.67 -11.95 19.90
CA LEU A 147 28.87 -10.50 19.71
C LEU A 147 29.80 -9.91 20.80
N GLN A 148 29.72 -10.39 22.04
CA GLN A 148 30.63 -9.98 23.11
C GLN A 148 32.08 -10.31 22.75
N LYS A 149 32.32 -11.50 22.22
CA LYS A 149 33.67 -11.92 21.78
C LYS A 149 34.16 -11.02 20.62
N ARG A 150 33.29 -10.68 19.68
CA ARG A 150 33.68 -9.81 18.59
C ARG A 150 33.95 -8.37 19.01
N LYS A 151 33.22 -7.89 19.98
CA LYS A 151 33.38 -6.51 20.47
C LYS A 151 34.70 -6.29 21.21
N VAL A 152 35.19 -7.33 21.86
CA VAL A 152 36.45 -7.29 22.61
C VAL A 152 37.67 -7.45 21.72
N ALA A 153 37.50 -8.03 20.55
CA ALA A 153 38.57 -8.31 19.59
C ALA A 153 39.04 -7.06 18.82
#